data_f4a6341b88d738e62783fd3dfad0cec9
#
_entry.id   f4a6341b88d738e62783fd3dfad0cec9
#
_cell.length_a   1.000
_cell.length_b   1.000
_cell.length_c   1.000
_cell.angle_alpha   90.00
_cell.angle_beta   90.00
_cell.angle_gamma   90.00
#
_symmetry.space_group_name_H-M   'P 1'
#
loop_
_entity.id
_entity.type
_entity.pdbx_description
1 polymer ?
#
loop_
_entity_poly.entity_id
_entity_poly.type
_entity_poly.pdbx_seq_one_letter_code
_entity_poly.pdbx_strand_id
1 'polypeptide(L)'
;MLVLSLPDPAFAELNAREAARGGEFNRGSAKQFGGYDLTNKDVVGEYGADLRLSNFTGAEMRKANLKGANLTGAYLMKAVAYAANFEGANLSDALMDRAVLNKANFKDAVLTRVVLTSSDLGDATIEGADFSDALIDVTQKNLLCKYAAGTNPTTGVQTRKSLNCGGSGRVSTPSRYMTDDAAAKPEPAFDASRFSSY
;
A
#
# COMPACT_ATOMS: atom_id res chain seq x y z
N MET A 1 -34.41 -11.50 -18.58
CA MET A 1 -34.57 -10.05 -18.43
C MET A 1 -33.43 -9.60 -17.50
N LEU A 2 -32.29 -9.16 -18.07
CA LEU A 2 -31.15 -8.68 -17.29
C LEU A 2 -31.49 -7.26 -16.84
N VAL A 3 -31.65 -7.07 -15.54
CA VAL A 3 -31.67 -5.72 -14.95
C VAL A 3 -30.22 -5.26 -14.86
N LEU A 4 -29.77 -4.47 -15.84
CA LEU A 4 -28.57 -3.67 -15.72
C LEU A 4 -28.84 -2.62 -14.62
N SER A 5 -28.27 -2.83 -13.42
CA SER A 5 -28.24 -1.78 -12.41
C SER A 5 -27.30 -0.69 -12.93
N LEU A 6 -27.88 0.43 -13.32
CA LEU A 6 -27.15 1.63 -13.66
C LEU A 6 -26.31 2.05 -12.42
N PRO A 7 -25.07 2.50 -12.60
CA PRO A 7 -24.30 3.04 -11.47
C PRO A 7 -25.07 4.21 -10.86
N ASP A 8 -25.08 4.28 -9.53
CA ASP A 8 -25.77 5.29 -8.74
C ASP A 8 -25.38 6.70 -9.24
N PRO A 9 -26.32 7.56 -9.67
CA PRO A 9 -26.03 8.89 -10.19
C PRO A 9 -25.28 9.78 -9.19
N ALA A 10 -25.35 9.49 -7.89
CA ALA A 10 -24.59 10.18 -6.85
C ALA A 10 -23.06 10.05 -7.04
N PHE A 11 -22.58 8.93 -7.61
CA PHE A 11 -21.17 8.73 -7.92
C PHE A 11 -20.67 9.58 -9.10
N ALA A 12 -21.52 9.78 -10.10
CA ALA A 12 -21.20 10.61 -11.27
C ALA A 12 -21.10 12.10 -10.91
N GLU A 13 -21.91 12.59 -9.97
CA GLU A 13 -21.90 14.00 -9.55
C GLU A 13 -20.70 14.36 -8.67
N LEU A 14 -20.23 13.46 -7.79
CA LEU A 14 -19.02 13.67 -7.00
C LEU A 14 -17.79 13.84 -7.89
N ASN A 15 -17.64 12.99 -8.89
CA ASN A 15 -16.54 13.08 -9.85
C ASN A 15 -16.57 14.35 -10.70
N ALA A 16 -17.77 14.83 -11.06
CA ALA A 16 -17.92 16.06 -11.83
C ALA A 16 -17.60 17.33 -11.02
N ARG A 17 -17.91 17.35 -9.71
CA ARG A 17 -17.61 18.47 -8.82
C ARG A 17 -16.15 18.56 -8.42
N GLU A 18 -15.49 17.41 -8.20
CA GLU A 18 -14.04 17.37 -7.98
C GLU A 18 -13.26 17.72 -9.25
N ALA A 19 -13.74 17.30 -10.41
CA ALA A 19 -13.19 17.68 -11.70
C ALA A 19 -13.19 19.20 -11.94
N ALA A 20 -14.16 19.93 -11.40
CA ALA A 20 -14.30 21.39 -11.55
C ALA A 20 -13.37 22.18 -10.61
N ARG A 21 -12.77 21.58 -9.59
CA ARG A 21 -11.93 22.25 -8.58
C ARG A 21 -10.42 22.29 -8.89
N GLY A 22 -9.99 21.89 -10.09
CA GLY A 22 -8.66 22.22 -10.62
C GLY A 22 -7.46 21.77 -9.76
N GLY A 23 -7.47 20.56 -9.23
CA GLY A 23 -6.30 20.01 -8.55
C GLY A 23 -5.19 19.65 -9.55
N GLU A 24 -3.98 20.12 -9.31
CA GLU A 24 -2.76 19.94 -10.13
C GLU A 24 -2.23 18.49 -10.20
N PHE A 25 -2.97 17.52 -9.69
CA PHE A 25 -2.62 16.11 -9.82
C PHE A 25 -3.28 15.57 -11.09
N ASN A 26 -2.46 15.04 -11.99
CA ASN A 26 -2.90 14.25 -13.12
C ASN A 26 -3.95 13.28 -12.60
N ARG A 27 -5.21 13.54 -12.90
CA ARG A 27 -6.41 13.02 -12.25
C ARG A 27 -6.37 11.51 -12.20
N GLY A 28 -5.89 10.92 -11.10
CA GLY A 28 -6.16 9.55 -10.77
C GLY A 28 -7.68 9.38 -10.67
N SER A 29 -8.17 8.21 -10.95
CA SER A 29 -9.61 7.92 -10.94
C SER A 29 -10.25 8.05 -9.54
N ALA A 30 -9.50 8.26 -8.49
CA ALA A 30 -9.87 8.47 -7.07
C ALA A 30 -11.25 7.91 -6.68
N LYS A 31 -11.53 6.67 -7.09
CA LYS A 31 -12.84 6.02 -6.86
C LYS A 31 -13.00 5.65 -5.39
N GLN A 32 -14.23 5.67 -4.91
CA GLN A 32 -14.57 5.42 -3.51
C GLN A 32 -15.21 4.04 -3.36
N PHE A 33 -14.45 3.08 -2.81
CA PHE A 33 -14.90 1.72 -2.53
C PHE A 33 -14.78 1.38 -1.04
N GLY A 34 -14.65 2.38 -0.18
CA GLY A 34 -14.51 2.18 1.25
C GLY A 34 -15.69 1.37 1.82
N GLY A 35 -15.41 0.20 2.42
CA GLY A 35 -16.43 -0.71 2.97
C GLY A 35 -17.30 -1.43 1.94
N TYR A 36 -17.03 -1.31 0.63
CA TYR A 36 -17.79 -2.02 -0.41
C TYR A 36 -17.49 -3.52 -0.43
N ASP A 37 -18.48 -4.30 -0.86
CA ASP A 37 -18.30 -5.71 -1.18
C ASP A 37 -17.97 -5.88 -2.66
N LEU A 38 -16.68 -6.14 -2.91
CA LEU A 38 -16.11 -6.42 -4.22
C LEU A 38 -15.71 -7.89 -4.35
N THR A 39 -16.26 -8.76 -3.51
CA THR A 39 -15.95 -10.20 -3.47
C THR A 39 -16.24 -10.84 -4.84
N ASN A 40 -15.24 -11.55 -5.40
CA ASN A 40 -15.27 -12.18 -6.73
C ASN A 40 -15.53 -11.21 -7.90
N LYS A 41 -15.41 -9.90 -7.71
CA LYS A 41 -15.63 -8.91 -8.77
C LYS A 41 -14.40 -8.79 -9.68
N ASP A 42 -14.65 -8.54 -10.94
CA ASP A 42 -13.64 -8.06 -11.87
C ASP A 42 -13.56 -6.53 -11.80
N VAL A 43 -12.79 -6.03 -10.83
CA VAL A 43 -12.68 -4.60 -10.54
C VAL A 43 -12.10 -3.85 -11.74
N VAL A 44 -11.12 -4.44 -12.42
CA VAL A 44 -10.52 -3.82 -13.61
C VAL A 44 -11.52 -3.79 -14.78
N GLY A 45 -12.25 -4.88 -15.00
CA GLY A 45 -13.26 -4.95 -16.06
C GLY A 45 -14.44 -4.01 -15.81
N GLU A 46 -14.90 -3.90 -14.57
CA GLU A 46 -16.05 -3.06 -14.22
C GLU A 46 -15.70 -1.56 -14.12
N TYR A 47 -14.52 -1.22 -13.59
CA TYR A 47 -14.17 0.16 -13.22
C TYR A 47 -12.94 0.71 -13.96
N GLY A 48 -12.30 -0.10 -14.81
CA GLY A 48 -11.07 0.26 -15.53
C GLY A 48 -9.81 0.06 -14.71
N ALA A 49 -8.68 0.01 -15.39
CA ALA A 49 -7.37 -0.27 -14.77
C ALA A 49 -6.76 0.92 -14.03
N ASP A 50 -7.20 2.15 -14.26
CA ASP A 50 -6.71 3.32 -13.55
C ASP A 50 -7.48 3.51 -12.23
N LEU A 51 -6.86 3.05 -11.15
CA LEU A 51 -7.39 3.08 -9.79
C LEU A 51 -6.46 3.87 -8.84
N ARG A 52 -5.67 4.79 -9.41
CA ARG A 52 -4.75 5.64 -8.62
C ARG A 52 -5.51 6.43 -7.57
N LEU A 53 -4.94 6.51 -6.37
CA LEU A 53 -5.48 7.24 -5.23
C LEU A 53 -6.88 6.78 -4.79
N SER A 54 -7.40 5.69 -5.36
CA SER A 54 -8.74 5.17 -5.00
C SER A 54 -8.77 4.65 -3.57
N ASN A 55 -9.93 4.79 -2.93
CA ASN A 55 -10.14 4.38 -1.55
C ASN A 55 -10.84 3.02 -1.47
N PHE A 56 -10.11 2.01 -1.00
CA PHE A 56 -10.60 0.66 -0.71
C PHE A 56 -10.54 0.35 0.80
N THR A 57 -10.49 1.37 1.65
CA THR A 57 -10.37 1.18 3.09
C THR A 57 -11.51 0.32 3.63
N GLY A 58 -11.16 -0.81 4.27
CA GLY A 58 -12.14 -1.75 4.81
C GLY A 58 -13.01 -2.46 3.77
N ALA A 59 -12.67 -2.38 2.48
CA ALA A 59 -13.41 -3.08 1.43
C ALA A 59 -13.25 -4.60 1.54
N GLU A 60 -14.31 -5.36 1.27
CA GLU A 60 -14.29 -6.80 1.09
C GLU A 60 -13.93 -7.11 -0.35
N MET A 61 -12.71 -7.63 -0.56
CA MET A 61 -12.13 -7.85 -1.90
C MET A 61 -11.69 -9.30 -2.09
N ARG A 62 -12.34 -10.25 -1.42
CA ARG A 62 -11.99 -11.67 -1.52
C ARG A 62 -12.10 -12.15 -2.96
N LYS A 63 -10.99 -12.71 -3.50
CA LYS A 63 -10.88 -13.17 -4.88
C LYS A 63 -11.22 -12.11 -5.93
N ALA A 64 -11.18 -10.83 -5.60
CA ALA A 64 -11.35 -9.75 -6.57
C ALA A 64 -10.22 -9.76 -7.59
N ASN A 65 -10.52 -9.42 -8.84
CA ASN A 65 -9.54 -9.31 -9.92
C ASN A 65 -9.10 -7.84 -10.09
N LEU A 66 -7.83 -7.57 -9.76
CA LEU A 66 -7.14 -6.29 -9.95
C LEU A 66 -5.86 -6.47 -10.78
N LYS A 67 -5.83 -7.52 -11.62
CA LYS A 67 -4.69 -7.81 -12.48
C LYS A 67 -4.34 -6.61 -13.37
N GLY A 68 -3.07 -6.19 -13.35
CA GLY A 68 -2.56 -5.08 -14.13
C GLY A 68 -3.12 -3.71 -13.74
N ALA A 69 -3.85 -3.59 -12.63
CA ALA A 69 -4.38 -2.32 -12.17
C ALA A 69 -3.27 -1.33 -11.78
N ASN A 70 -3.47 -0.07 -12.06
CA ASN A 70 -2.67 1.01 -11.51
C ASN A 70 -3.30 1.50 -10.20
N LEU A 71 -2.75 1.07 -9.08
CA LEU A 71 -3.18 1.38 -7.69
C LEU A 71 -2.19 2.31 -6.98
N THR A 72 -1.41 3.09 -7.75
CA THR A 72 -0.42 4.01 -7.17
C THR A 72 -1.08 4.95 -6.16
N GLY A 73 -0.56 4.96 -4.93
CA GLY A 73 -1.08 5.78 -3.84
C GLY A 73 -2.48 5.39 -3.35
N ALA A 74 -3.02 4.24 -3.74
CA ALA A 74 -4.35 3.80 -3.30
C ALA A 74 -4.39 3.47 -1.80
N TYR A 75 -5.56 3.62 -1.19
CA TYR A 75 -5.82 3.36 0.22
C TYR A 75 -6.52 2.01 0.36
N LEU A 76 -5.80 0.97 0.83
CA LEU A 76 -6.32 -0.38 1.06
C LEU A 76 -6.21 -0.77 2.56
N MET A 77 -6.17 0.22 3.45
CA MET A 77 -6.07 -0.02 4.89
C MET A 77 -7.25 -0.89 5.37
N LYS A 78 -6.94 -1.94 6.12
CA LYS A 78 -7.94 -2.89 6.65
C LYS A 78 -8.79 -3.59 5.58
N ALA A 79 -8.42 -3.54 4.29
CA ALA A 79 -9.12 -4.27 3.25
C ALA A 79 -8.96 -5.78 3.44
N VAL A 80 -9.99 -6.55 3.11
CA VAL A 80 -9.96 -8.01 3.15
C VAL A 80 -9.81 -8.55 1.73
N ALA A 81 -8.58 -8.68 1.26
CA ALA A 81 -8.21 -9.09 -0.08
C ALA A 81 -7.67 -10.53 -0.14
N TYR A 82 -8.26 -11.44 0.66
CA TYR A 82 -7.92 -12.87 0.66
C TYR A 82 -8.04 -13.45 -0.76
N ALA A 83 -6.96 -14.06 -1.26
CA ALA A 83 -6.88 -14.66 -2.59
C ALA A 83 -7.21 -13.68 -3.75
N ALA A 84 -7.13 -12.37 -3.54
CA ALA A 84 -7.31 -11.38 -4.59
C ALA A 84 -6.15 -11.42 -5.59
N ASN A 85 -6.41 -11.06 -6.84
CA ASN A 85 -5.43 -11.09 -7.91
C ASN A 85 -4.88 -9.69 -8.20
N PHE A 86 -3.64 -9.43 -7.80
CA PHE A 86 -2.87 -8.21 -8.08
C PHE A 86 -1.71 -8.47 -9.06
N GLU A 87 -1.78 -9.55 -9.86
CA GLU A 87 -0.72 -9.90 -10.82
C GLU A 87 -0.40 -8.72 -11.73
N GLY A 88 0.87 -8.32 -11.79
CA GLY A 88 1.33 -7.20 -12.60
C GLY A 88 0.77 -5.82 -12.20
N ALA A 89 0.06 -5.70 -11.08
CA ALA A 89 -0.47 -4.41 -10.62
C ALA A 89 0.64 -3.48 -10.14
N ASN A 90 0.44 -2.18 -10.31
CA ASN A 90 1.30 -1.16 -9.71
C ASN A 90 0.67 -0.63 -8.41
N LEU A 91 1.26 -1.02 -7.28
CA LEU A 91 0.87 -0.65 -5.91
C LEU A 91 1.87 0.32 -5.27
N SER A 92 2.69 1.02 -6.07
CA SER A 92 3.67 1.97 -5.54
C SER A 92 3.00 2.99 -4.64
N ASP A 93 3.60 3.27 -3.48
CA ASP A 93 3.09 4.24 -2.50
C ASP A 93 1.71 3.90 -1.90
N ALA A 94 1.15 2.70 -2.15
CA ALA A 94 -0.16 2.33 -1.61
C ALA A 94 -0.09 2.08 -0.10
N LEU A 95 -1.19 2.40 0.61
CA LEU A 95 -1.35 2.16 2.03
C LEU A 95 -2.19 0.92 2.25
N MET A 96 -1.58 -0.15 2.75
CA MET A 96 -2.20 -1.46 2.94
C MET A 96 -2.05 -1.96 4.38
N ASP A 97 -1.87 -1.05 5.35
CA ASP A 97 -1.70 -1.45 6.73
C ASP A 97 -2.94 -2.20 7.27
N ARG A 98 -2.68 -3.23 8.07
CA ARG A 98 -3.72 -4.12 8.64
C ARG A 98 -4.62 -4.79 7.61
N ALA A 99 -4.18 -4.94 6.36
CA ALA A 99 -4.92 -5.65 5.32
C ALA A 99 -4.75 -7.17 5.46
N VAL A 100 -5.79 -7.91 5.08
CA VAL A 100 -5.78 -9.37 5.00
C VAL A 100 -5.48 -9.76 3.56
N LEU A 101 -4.25 -10.20 3.31
CA LEU A 101 -3.70 -10.47 1.97
C LEU A 101 -3.29 -11.94 1.78
N ASN A 102 -3.74 -12.81 2.67
CA ASN A 102 -3.44 -14.25 2.60
C ASN A 102 -3.82 -14.81 1.23
N LYS A 103 -2.93 -15.60 0.65
CA LYS A 103 -3.08 -16.22 -0.68
C LYS A 103 -3.30 -15.23 -1.84
N ALA A 104 -3.14 -13.93 -1.61
CA ALA A 104 -3.20 -12.96 -2.70
C ALA A 104 -2.08 -13.20 -3.72
N ASN A 105 -2.36 -12.94 -4.99
CA ASN A 105 -1.40 -13.09 -6.07
C ASN A 105 -0.78 -11.72 -6.40
N PHE A 106 0.49 -11.52 -6.02
CA PHE A 106 1.31 -10.37 -6.35
C PHE A 106 2.40 -10.69 -7.37
N LYS A 107 2.22 -11.76 -8.17
CA LYS A 107 3.20 -12.09 -9.20
C LYS A 107 3.46 -10.87 -10.09
N ASP A 108 4.76 -10.54 -10.30
CA ASP A 108 5.20 -9.43 -11.13
C ASP A 108 4.65 -8.03 -10.74
N ALA A 109 4.03 -7.90 -9.56
CA ALA A 109 3.51 -6.62 -9.07
C ALA A 109 4.64 -5.68 -8.62
N VAL A 110 4.39 -4.37 -8.70
CA VAL A 110 5.29 -3.32 -8.18
C VAL A 110 4.72 -2.80 -6.86
N LEU A 111 5.44 -3.07 -5.75
CA LEU A 111 5.05 -2.69 -4.37
C LEU A 111 6.11 -1.75 -3.76
N THR A 112 6.68 -0.87 -4.58
CA THR A 112 7.70 0.06 -4.11
C THR A 112 7.11 1.06 -3.13
N ARG A 113 7.77 1.27 -1.98
CA ARG A 113 7.34 2.18 -0.89
C ARG A 113 5.93 1.91 -0.35
N VAL A 114 5.40 0.70 -0.57
CA VAL A 114 4.10 0.29 -0.01
C VAL A 114 4.17 0.17 1.52
N VAL A 115 3.09 0.52 2.20
CA VAL A 115 2.96 0.32 3.65
C VAL A 115 2.15 -0.94 3.92
N LEU A 116 2.79 -1.98 4.47
CA LEU A 116 2.23 -3.31 4.77
C LEU A 116 2.31 -3.66 6.26
N THR A 117 2.44 -2.66 7.11
CA THR A 117 2.55 -2.88 8.56
C THR A 117 1.30 -3.57 9.11
N SER A 118 1.51 -4.59 9.94
CA SER A 118 0.44 -5.40 10.54
C SER A 118 -0.50 -6.09 9.53
N SER A 119 -0.06 -6.25 8.28
CA SER A 119 -0.81 -6.97 7.25
C SER A 119 -0.42 -8.44 7.21
N ASP A 120 -1.34 -9.30 6.82
CA ASP A 120 -1.11 -10.73 6.72
C ASP A 120 -0.96 -11.16 5.25
N LEU A 121 0.27 -11.52 4.87
CA LEU A 121 0.63 -12.02 3.53
C LEU A 121 0.84 -13.54 3.50
N GLY A 122 0.27 -14.29 4.44
CA GLY A 122 0.41 -15.74 4.49
C GLY A 122 0.07 -16.40 3.17
N ASP A 123 0.97 -17.26 2.66
CA ASP A 123 0.81 -17.98 1.38
C ASP A 123 0.59 -17.07 0.13
N ALA A 124 0.90 -15.79 0.21
CA ALA A 124 0.80 -14.89 -0.95
C ALA A 124 1.84 -15.27 -2.02
N THR A 125 1.45 -15.25 -3.29
CA THR A 125 2.40 -15.44 -4.41
C THR A 125 3.11 -14.13 -4.69
N ILE A 126 4.45 -14.13 -4.64
CA ILE A 126 5.29 -12.93 -4.77
C ILE A 126 6.40 -13.07 -5.81
N GLU A 127 6.34 -14.10 -6.68
CA GLU A 127 7.34 -14.30 -7.72
C GLU A 127 7.43 -13.06 -8.62
N GLY A 128 8.62 -12.51 -8.81
CA GLY A 128 8.82 -11.31 -9.61
C GLY A 128 8.27 -10.01 -8.99
N ALA A 129 7.75 -10.03 -7.79
CA ALA A 129 7.28 -8.81 -7.13
C ALA A 129 8.44 -7.91 -6.64
N ASP A 130 8.28 -6.60 -6.75
CA ASP A 130 9.26 -5.61 -6.29
C ASP A 130 8.78 -4.91 -5.01
N PHE A 131 9.45 -5.19 -3.88
CA PHE A 131 9.18 -4.61 -2.56
C PHE A 131 10.21 -3.55 -2.16
N SER A 132 10.87 -2.88 -3.12
CA SER A 132 11.87 -1.87 -2.81
C SER A 132 11.29 -0.78 -1.91
N ASP A 133 11.98 -0.50 -0.80
CA ASP A 133 11.59 0.49 0.20
C ASP A 133 10.20 0.26 0.85
N ALA A 134 9.65 -0.94 0.74
CA ALA A 134 8.39 -1.30 1.38
C ALA A 134 8.52 -1.33 2.91
N LEU A 135 7.53 -0.80 3.62
CA LEU A 135 7.39 -0.93 5.07
C LEU A 135 6.63 -2.21 5.40
N ILE A 136 7.36 -3.25 5.79
CA ILE A 136 6.83 -4.57 6.11
C ILE A 136 7.40 -5.07 7.44
N ASP A 137 6.58 -5.75 8.24
CA ASP A 137 7.02 -6.33 9.51
C ASP A 137 8.09 -7.40 9.29
N VAL A 138 9.09 -7.42 10.18
CA VAL A 138 10.22 -8.36 10.09
C VAL A 138 9.77 -9.81 10.01
N THR A 139 8.73 -10.18 10.75
CA THR A 139 8.16 -11.53 10.74
C THR A 139 7.61 -11.91 9.37
N GLN A 140 6.81 -11.03 8.77
CA GLN A 140 6.25 -11.22 7.42
C GLN A 140 7.38 -11.28 6.38
N LYS A 141 8.31 -10.33 6.42
CA LYS A 141 9.47 -10.32 5.53
C LYS A 141 10.23 -11.65 5.57
N ASN A 142 10.53 -12.16 6.77
CA ASN A 142 11.25 -13.41 6.94
C ASN A 142 10.49 -14.62 6.37
N LEU A 143 9.15 -14.62 6.46
CA LEU A 143 8.32 -15.64 5.83
C LEU A 143 8.39 -15.55 4.30
N LEU A 144 8.22 -14.37 3.73
CA LEU A 144 8.31 -14.13 2.29
C LEU A 144 9.70 -14.49 1.74
N CYS A 145 10.77 -14.18 2.47
CA CYS A 145 12.14 -14.53 2.07
C CYS A 145 12.40 -16.03 1.91
N LYS A 146 11.58 -16.91 2.49
CA LYS A 146 11.74 -18.36 2.33
C LYS A 146 11.49 -18.82 0.89
N TYR A 147 10.59 -18.14 0.18
CA TYR A 147 10.17 -18.52 -1.16
C TYR A 147 10.25 -17.38 -2.19
N ALA A 148 10.73 -16.21 -1.81
CA ALA A 148 10.94 -15.10 -2.73
C ALA A 148 11.85 -15.49 -3.89
N ALA A 149 11.39 -15.30 -5.13
CA ALA A 149 12.08 -15.66 -6.36
C ALA A 149 11.68 -14.70 -7.51
N GLY A 150 12.41 -14.77 -8.59
CA GLY A 150 12.11 -14.00 -9.80
C GLY A 150 12.69 -12.60 -9.80
N THR A 151 12.49 -11.93 -10.94
CA THR A 151 12.89 -10.54 -11.21
C THR A 151 11.70 -9.81 -11.77
N ASN A 152 11.39 -8.65 -11.26
CA ASN A 152 10.25 -7.85 -11.72
C ASN A 152 10.46 -7.44 -13.19
N PRO A 153 9.52 -7.71 -14.09
CA PRO A 153 9.67 -7.40 -15.51
C PRO A 153 9.64 -5.88 -15.79
N THR A 154 9.02 -5.10 -14.92
CA THR A 154 8.88 -3.63 -15.08
C THR A 154 10.07 -2.88 -14.50
N THR A 155 10.52 -3.25 -13.28
CA THR A 155 11.57 -2.53 -12.56
C THR A 155 12.95 -3.16 -12.71
N GLY A 156 13.05 -4.40 -13.18
CA GLY A 156 14.31 -5.16 -13.28
C GLY A 156 14.89 -5.59 -11.93
N VAL A 157 14.17 -5.38 -10.81
CA VAL A 157 14.65 -5.69 -9.47
C VAL A 157 14.29 -7.13 -9.09
N GLN A 158 15.26 -7.85 -8.50
CA GLN A 158 15.00 -9.20 -7.98
C GLN A 158 14.17 -9.13 -6.68
N THR A 159 13.13 -9.96 -6.56
CA THR A 159 12.26 -10.02 -5.38
C THR A 159 13.04 -10.23 -4.08
N ARG A 160 14.02 -11.13 -4.07
CA ARG A 160 14.87 -11.36 -2.88
C ARG A 160 15.70 -10.14 -2.48
N LYS A 161 16.16 -9.37 -3.48
CA LYS A 161 16.94 -8.15 -3.25
C LYS A 161 16.06 -7.03 -2.71
N SER A 162 14.88 -6.83 -3.28
CA SER A 162 13.93 -5.79 -2.84
C SER A 162 13.46 -6.02 -1.39
N LEU A 163 13.26 -7.29 -0.98
CA LEU A 163 12.94 -7.66 0.40
C LEU A 163 14.16 -7.65 1.33
N ASN A 164 15.36 -7.39 0.82
CA ASN A 164 16.61 -7.46 1.59
C ASN A 164 16.76 -8.83 2.32
N CYS A 165 16.50 -9.93 1.60
CA CYS A 165 16.63 -11.29 2.10
C CYS A 165 18.11 -11.68 2.23
N GLY A 166 18.53 -12.13 3.41
CA GLY A 166 19.92 -12.56 3.67
C GLY A 166 20.83 -11.47 4.22
N GLY A 167 20.36 -10.25 4.40
CA GLY A 167 21.03 -9.24 5.19
C GLY A 167 21.01 -9.67 6.66
N SER A 168 22.19 -9.89 7.27
CA SER A 168 22.33 -10.08 8.71
C SER A 168 21.68 -8.89 9.40
N GLY A 169 20.57 -9.12 10.07
CA GLY A 169 19.68 -8.27 10.88
C GLY A 169 20.12 -6.90 11.43
N ARG A 170 20.92 -6.15 10.70
CA ARG A 170 21.04 -4.72 10.94
C ARG A 170 19.88 -4.05 10.18
N VAL A 171 18.79 -3.80 10.88
CA VAL A 171 17.87 -2.76 10.50
C VAL A 171 18.73 -1.52 10.27
N SER A 172 18.96 -1.14 9.02
CA SER A 172 19.35 0.22 8.72
C SER A 172 18.08 1.06 8.97
N THR A 173 17.85 1.39 10.25
CA THR A 173 17.06 2.58 10.54
C THR A 173 17.67 3.70 9.71
N PRO A 174 16.88 4.53 9.01
CA PRO A 174 17.42 5.74 8.44
C PRO A 174 17.85 6.61 9.63
N SER A 175 19.10 6.39 10.07
CA SER A 175 19.80 7.18 11.07
C SER A 175 20.20 8.51 10.44
N ARG A 176 19.22 9.30 10.01
CA ARG A 176 19.45 10.66 9.55
C ARG A 176 18.94 11.71 10.54
N TYR A 177 18.39 11.27 11.67
CA TYR A 177 17.98 12.16 12.77
C TYR A 177 18.69 11.86 14.09
N MET A 178 19.71 11.00 14.10
CA MET A 178 20.65 10.86 15.23
C MET A 178 22.06 11.02 14.70
N THR A 179 22.33 12.16 14.09
CA THR A 179 23.70 12.62 13.86
C THR A 179 24.07 13.56 15.00
N ASP A 180 25.06 13.11 15.77
CA ASP A 180 26.11 13.98 16.31
C ASP A 180 25.79 14.93 17.46
N ASP A 181 24.69 14.73 18.20
CA ASP A 181 24.48 15.46 19.46
C ASP A 181 24.85 14.67 20.73
N ALA A 182 25.74 13.66 20.60
CA ALA A 182 26.35 13.03 21.78
C ALA A 182 27.30 13.97 22.54
N ALA A 183 27.38 15.22 22.10
CA ALA A 183 28.13 16.29 22.79
C ALA A 183 27.23 17.47 23.19
N ALA A 184 25.90 17.33 23.16
CA ALA A 184 25.03 18.35 23.72
C ALA A 184 25.28 18.44 25.23
N LYS A 185 25.80 19.57 25.65
CA LYS A 185 25.90 19.93 27.08
C LYS A 185 24.55 19.69 27.73
N PRO A 186 24.51 19.15 28.98
CA PRO A 186 23.27 19.05 29.72
C PRO A 186 22.64 20.44 29.79
N GLU A 187 21.37 20.52 29.35
CA GLU A 187 20.61 21.76 29.52
C GLU A 187 20.62 22.19 31.02
N PRO A 188 20.80 23.46 31.31
CA PRO A 188 20.76 23.91 32.67
C PRO A 188 19.39 23.58 33.28
N ALA A 189 19.41 22.99 34.48
CA ALA A 189 18.21 22.62 35.18
C ALA A 189 17.22 23.81 35.22
N PHE A 190 15.94 23.51 34.93
CA PHE A 190 14.86 24.49 34.96
C PHE A 190 14.84 25.23 36.31
N ASP A 191 15.19 26.51 36.28
CA ASP A 191 15.19 27.36 37.45
C ASP A 191 13.79 27.93 37.70
N ALA A 192 13.04 27.29 38.60
CA ALA A 192 11.68 27.68 38.97
C ALA A 192 11.65 29.02 39.77
N SER A 193 12.79 29.54 40.21
CA SER A 193 12.84 30.79 40.99
C SER A 193 12.52 32.04 40.18
N ARG A 194 12.57 31.94 38.84
CA ARG A 194 12.25 33.05 37.94
C ARG A 194 10.76 33.38 37.80
N PHE A 195 9.87 32.55 38.35
CA PHE A 195 8.42 32.71 38.23
C PHE A 195 7.70 33.02 39.54
N SER A 196 8.44 33.37 40.63
CA SER A 196 7.84 33.67 41.95
C SER A 196 7.70 35.16 42.21
N SER A 197 7.52 35.99 41.19
CA SER A 197 7.24 37.42 41.40
C SER A 197 6.14 37.92 40.44
N TYR A 198 4.91 37.52 40.74
CA TYR A 198 3.69 38.27 40.40
C TYR A 198 2.65 37.95 41.48
#